data_15b9806f03b593221071f4a1b8ae3eb0
#
_entry.id   15b9806f03b593221071f4a1b8ae3eb0
#
_cell.length_a   1.000
_cell.length_b   1.000
_cell.length_c   1.000
_cell.angle_alpha   90.00
_cell.angle_beta   90.00
_cell.angle_gamma   90.00
#
_symmetry.space_group_name_H-M   'P 1'
#
loop_
_entity.id
_entity.type
_entity.pdbx_description
1 polymer ?
#
loop_
_entity_poly.entity_id
_entity_poly.type
_entity_poly.pdbx_seq_one_letter_code
_entity_poly.pdbx_strand_id
1 'polypeptide(L)'
;EEETVKKFAAKSVKALERMQTLILNLLKMARLDADMIVFRRQNVKVRELLEDIKAELETRAEKEKKEIILTGDETSRMICDRDWMQEAVSNLVKNALDHTKEGGRVEISWEETGVGMRVQVEDNGSGIHPEDMYSIFKRFYRSRFSNDREGAGLGLPLTKAIVEGHGGTVGVDSVPGQGSVFTLFFPDNR
;
A
#
# COMPACT_ATOMS: atom_id res chain seq x y z
N GLU A 1 11.90 -36.97 -9.79
CA GLU A 1 12.09 -36.78 -8.33
C GLU A 1 12.77 -35.44 -8.00
N GLU A 2 13.90 -35.10 -8.64
CA GLU A 2 14.63 -33.83 -8.37
C GLU A 2 13.80 -32.57 -8.64
N GLU A 3 13.02 -32.55 -9.72
CA GLU A 3 12.15 -31.44 -10.08
C GLU A 3 10.99 -31.27 -9.06
N THR A 4 10.45 -32.36 -8.56
CA THR A 4 9.41 -32.37 -7.53
C THR A 4 9.95 -31.81 -6.21
N VAL A 5 11.18 -32.20 -5.83
CA VAL A 5 11.85 -31.69 -4.62
C VAL A 5 12.13 -30.20 -4.75
N LYS A 6 12.65 -29.71 -5.89
CA LYS A 6 12.87 -28.27 -6.17
C LYS A 6 11.57 -27.47 -6.08
N LYS A 7 10.49 -28.00 -6.66
CA LYS A 7 9.17 -27.34 -6.62
C LYS A 7 8.59 -27.29 -5.20
N PHE A 8 8.79 -28.35 -4.41
CA PHE A 8 8.37 -28.37 -3.02
C PHE A 8 9.19 -27.40 -2.17
N ALA A 9 10.51 -27.37 -2.33
CA ALA A 9 11.39 -26.43 -1.64
C ALA A 9 11.03 -24.97 -1.94
N ALA A 10 10.78 -24.64 -3.22
CA ALA A 10 10.36 -23.28 -3.61
C ALA A 10 9.02 -22.87 -2.96
N LYS A 11 8.05 -23.81 -2.88
CA LYS A 11 6.78 -23.55 -2.19
C LYS A 11 6.97 -23.33 -0.68
N SER A 12 7.86 -24.11 -0.06
CA SER A 12 8.16 -24.00 1.37
C SER A 12 8.83 -22.66 1.69
N VAL A 13 9.80 -22.23 0.87
CA VAL A 13 10.44 -20.91 1.01
C VAL A 13 9.39 -19.79 0.91
N LYS A 14 8.54 -19.83 -0.12
CA LYS A 14 7.45 -18.82 -0.28
C LYS A 14 6.49 -18.81 0.93
N ALA A 15 6.20 -19.96 1.52
CA ALA A 15 5.36 -20.06 2.71
C ALA A 15 6.04 -19.43 3.94
N LEU A 16 7.34 -19.67 4.13
CA LEU A 16 8.13 -19.08 5.22
C LEU A 16 8.24 -17.57 5.09
N GLU A 17 8.50 -17.03 3.89
CA GLU A 17 8.51 -15.58 3.63
C GLU A 17 7.16 -14.92 3.95
N ARG A 18 6.06 -15.58 3.62
CA ARG A 18 4.71 -15.13 3.99
C ARG A 18 4.50 -15.11 5.51
N MET A 19 4.91 -16.16 6.20
CA MET A 19 4.81 -16.22 7.68
C MET A 19 5.64 -15.10 8.31
N GLN A 20 6.86 -14.86 7.82
CA GLN A 20 7.72 -13.78 8.30
C GLN A 20 7.03 -12.41 8.11
N THR A 21 6.49 -12.12 6.92
CA THR A 21 5.77 -10.87 6.63
C THR A 21 4.56 -10.71 7.56
N LEU A 22 3.79 -11.77 7.78
CA LEU A 22 2.67 -11.78 8.72
C LEU A 22 3.08 -11.40 10.13
N ILE A 23 4.10 -12.06 10.66
CA ILE A 23 4.59 -11.82 12.02
C ILE A 23 5.07 -10.38 12.16
N LEU A 24 5.84 -9.87 11.19
CA LEU A 24 6.35 -8.50 11.20
C LEU A 24 5.21 -7.47 11.17
N ASN A 25 4.20 -7.69 10.33
CA ASN A 25 3.05 -6.79 10.25
C ASN A 25 2.20 -6.82 11.53
N LEU A 26 2.02 -7.98 12.14
CA LEU A 26 1.34 -8.09 13.44
C LEU A 26 2.10 -7.36 14.54
N LEU A 27 3.43 -7.50 14.60
CA LEU A 27 4.26 -6.79 15.57
C LEU A 27 4.20 -5.28 15.36
N LYS A 28 4.26 -4.80 14.09
CA LYS A 28 4.09 -3.38 13.76
C LYS A 28 2.74 -2.86 14.25
N MET A 29 1.66 -3.58 13.95
CA MET A 29 0.31 -3.19 14.38
C MET A 29 0.16 -3.19 15.90
N ALA A 30 0.66 -4.22 16.59
CA ALA A 30 0.60 -4.29 18.05
C ALA A 30 1.33 -3.11 18.72
N ARG A 31 2.46 -2.69 18.16
CA ARG A 31 3.21 -1.52 18.65
C ARG A 31 2.48 -0.20 18.37
N LEU A 32 1.83 -0.07 17.21
CA LEU A 32 1.01 1.10 16.88
C LEU A 32 -0.22 1.20 17.81
N ASP A 33 -0.94 0.08 18.04
CA ASP A 33 -2.10 0.02 18.92
C ASP A 33 -1.77 0.35 20.38
N ALA A 34 -0.58 0.02 20.83
CA ALA A 34 -0.12 0.27 22.19
C ALA A 34 0.51 1.66 22.36
N ASP A 35 0.41 2.54 21.35
CA ASP A 35 1.07 3.85 21.33
C ASP A 35 2.59 3.79 21.64
N MET A 36 3.21 2.63 21.34
CA MET A 36 4.65 2.40 21.60
C MET A 36 5.55 2.96 20.48
N ILE A 37 4.97 3.47 19.41
CA ILE A 37 5.71 4.03 18.28
C ILE A 37 5.81 5.54 18.44
N VAL A 38 7.04 6.02 18.51
CA VAL A 38 7.34 7.45 18.40
C VAL A 38 7.83 7.70 16.97
N PHE A 39 6.98 8.32 16.15
CA PHE A 39 7.33 8.65 14.77
C PHE A 39 8.43 9.71 14.73
N ARG A 40 9.51 9.42 14.02
CA ARG A 40 10.61 10.34 13.75
C ARG A 40 10.25 11.25 12.58
N ARG A 41 9.36 12.20 12.83
CA ARG A 41 8.88 13.12 11.82
C ARG A 41 9.98 14.05 11.35
N GLN A 42 10.16 14.12 10.04
CA GLN A 42 11.13 14.99 9.37
C GLN A 42 10.51 15.60 8.11
N ASN A 43 11.14 16.65 7.60
CA ASN A 43 10.69 17.31 6.37
C ASN A 43 11.16 16.50 5.15
N VAL A 44 10.27 15.71 4.57
CA VAL A 44 10.54 14.77 3.47
C VAL A 44 10.08 15.37 2.15
N LYS A 45 10.89 15.27 1.10
CA LYS A 45 10.44 15.54 -0.26
C LYS A 45 9.54 14.39 -0.73
N VAL A 46 8.31 14.70 -1.09
CA VAL A 46 7.31 13.69 -1.45
C VAL A 46 7.76 12.91 -2.68
N ARG A 47 8.27 13.60 -3.70
CA ARG A 47 8.76 12.96 -4.91
C ARG A 47 9.84 11.90 -4.62
N GLU A 48 10.88 12.24 -3.84
CA GLU A 48 11.97 11.31 -3.52
C GLU A 48 11.47 10.05 -2.80
N LEU A 49 10.52 10.21 -1.88
CA LEU A 49 9.87 9.09 -1.19
C LEU A 49 9.14 8.17 -2.19
N LEU A 50 8.37 8.75 -3.10
CA LEU A 50 7.57 7.99 -4.07
C LEU A 50 8.41 7.36 -5.19
N GLU A 51 9.51 7.99 -5.59
CA GLU A 51 10.50 7.43 -6.50
C GLU A 51 11.17 6.18 -5.91
N ASP A 52 11.50 6.16 -4.63
CA ASP A 52 12.06 4.97 -3.96
C ASP A 52 11.04 3.83 -3.93
N ILE A 53 9.76 4.12 -3.68
CA ILE A 53 8.70 3.12 -3.71
C ILE A 53 8.52 2.56 -5.12
N LYS A 54 8.52 3.43 -6.13
CA LYS A 54 8.47 3.00 -7.52
C LYS A 54 9.66 2.11 -7.85
N ALA A 55 10.89 2.52 -7.53
CA ALA A 55 12.10 1.74 -7.79
C ALA A 55 12.07 0.35 -7.11
N GLU A 56 11.55 0.25 -5.88
CA GLU A 56 11.37 -1.03 -5.18
C GLU A 56 10.44 -1.98 -5.95
N LEU A 57 9.39 -1.45 -6.58
CA LEU A 57 8.33 -2.25 -7.18
C LEU A 57 8.42 -2.35 -8.71
N GLU A 58 9.29 -1.58 -9.37
CA GLU A 58 9.41 -1.51 -10.83
C GLU A 58 9.70 -2.88 -11.46
N THR A 59 10.68 -3.62 -10.92
CA THR A 59 11.03 -4.97 -11.43
C THR A 59 9.83 -5.92 -11.38
N ARG A 60 8.99 -5.81 -10.35
CA ARG A 60 7.76 -6.59 -10.26
C ARG A 60 6.74 -6.14 -11.30
N ALA A 61 6.53 -4.82 -11.41
CA ALA A 61 5.58 -4.25 -12.37
C ALA A 61 5.93 -4.61 -13.81
N GLU A 62 7.20 -4.46 -14.20
CA GLU A 62 7.70 -4.86 -15.52
C GLU A 62 7.49 -6.35 -15.81
N LYS A 63 7.83 -7.22 -14.86
CA LYS A 63 7.63 -8.67 -14.98
C LYS A 63 6.15 -9.04 -15.15
N GLU A 64 5.25 -8.30 -14.49
CA GLU A 64 3.80 -8.48 -14.60
C GLU A 64 3.21 -7.65 -15.76
N LYS A 65 4.05 -6.95 -16.55
CA LYS A 65 3.67 -6.06 -17.66
C LYS A 65 2.66 -5.00 -17.22
N LYS A 66 2.90 -4.37 -16.09
CA LYS A 66 2.13 -3.27 -15.52
C LYS A 66 2.99 -2.03 -15.44
N GLU A 67 2.37 -0.87 -15.41
CA GLU A 67 3.07 0.42 -15.36
C GLU A 67 2.84 1.12 -14.02
N ILE A 68 3.89 1.72 -13.45
CA ILE A 68 3.79 2.61 -12.28
C ILE A 68 4.12 4.02 -12.74
N ILE A 69 3.14 4.93 -12.59
CA ILE A 69 3.25 6.33 -13.00
C ILE A 69 3.31 7.21 -11.76
N LEU A 70 4.15 8.25 -11.77
CA LEU A 70 4.24 9.27 -10.74
C LEU A 70 3.82 10.63 -11.29
N THR A 71 2.88 11.31 -10.62
CA THR A 71 2.35 12.61 -11.03
C THR A 71 2.22 13.55 -9.85
N GLY A 72 2.89 14.70 -9.88
CA GLY A 72 2.77 15.72 -8.82
C GLY A 72 3.86 16.77 -8.89
N ASP A 73 3.77 17.77 -8.00
CA ASP A 73 4.77 18.83 -7.91
C ASP A 73 6.07 18.31 -7.29
N GLU A 74 7.19 18.50 -8.01
CA GLU A 74 8.53 18.05 -7.60
C GLU A 74 9.03 18.73 -6.32
N THR A 75 8.50 19.90 -6.01
CA THR A 75 8.93 20.72 -4.85
C THR A 75 8.17 20.40 -3.58
N SER A 76 7.07 19.65 -3.67
CA SER A 76 6.20 19.30 -2.54
C SER A 76 6.94 18.58 -1.43
N ARG A 77 6.64 18.98 -0.20
CA ARG A 77 7.25 18.42 1.01
C ARG A 77 6.17 18.11 2.04
N MET A 78 6.43 17.10 2.87
CA MET A 78 5.55 16.75 3.99
C MET A 78 6.35 16.43 5.25
N ILE A 79 5.74 16.68 6.41
CA ILE A 79 6.33 16.29 7.71
C ILE A 79 5.85 14.90 8.07
N CYS A 80 6.73 13.91 7.92
CA CYS A 80 6.39 12.52 8.23
C CYS A 80 7.61 11.71 8.69
N ASP A 81 7.36 10.55 9.26
CA ASP A 81 8.37 9.51 9.39
C ASP A 81 8.49 8.79 8.05
N ARG A 82 9.67 8.93 7.41
CA ARG A 82 9.89 8.46 6.04
C ARG A 82 9.68 6.95 5.89
N ASP A 83 10.20 6.17 6.83
CA ASP A 83 10.18 4.71 6.74
C ASP A 83 8.75 4.18 6.91
N TRP A 84 8.00 4.73 7.85
CA TRP A 84 6.61 4.38 8.06
C TRP A 84 5.71 4.82 6.90
N MET A 85 5.97 6.00 6.33
CA MET A 85 5.22 6.49 5.18
C MET A 85 5.51 5.66 3.93
N GLN A 86 6.77 5.27 3.72
CA GLN A 86 7.18 4.35 2.66
C GLN A 86 6.42 3.01 2.79
N GLU A 87 6.35 2.45 3.99
CA GLU A 87 5.58 1.22 4.26
C GLU A 87 4.09 1.39 3.90
N ALA A 88 3.47 2.50 4.34
CA ALA A 88 2.05 2.75 4.10
C ALA A 88 1.74 2.85 2.60
N VAL A 89 2.50 3.63 1.85
CA VAL A 89 2.27 3.81 0.41
C VAL A 89 2.67 2.55 -0.38
N SER A 90 3.79 1.89 -0.04
CA SER A 90 4.17 0.61 -0.66
C SER A 90 3.07 -0.45 -0.53
N ASN A 91 2.39 -0.52 0.62
CA ASN A 91 1.26 -1.44 0.80
C ASN A 91 0.10 -1.13 -0.16
N LEU A 92 -0.20 0.16 -0.40
CA LEU A 92 -1.24 0.55 -1.36
C LEU A 92 -0.84 0.19 -2.79
N VAL A 93 0.42 0.46 -3.18
CA VAL A 93 0.92 0.15 -4.53
C VAL A 93 0.97 -1.36 -4.76
N LYS A 94 1.43 -2.15 -3.77
CA LYS A 94 1.40 -3.62 -3.83
C LYS A 94 -0.03 -4.14 -4.01
N ASN A 95 -0.99 -3.60 -3.24
CA ASN A 95 -2.40 -3.94 -3.38
C ASN A 95 -2.95 -3.57 -4.76
N ALA A 96 -2.63 -2.39 -5.27
CA ALA A 96 -3.02 -1.95 -6.62
C ALA A 96 -2.45 -2.89 -7.70
N LEU A 97 -1.17 -3.27 -7.61
CA LEU A 97 -0.56 -4.23 -8.51
C LEU A 97 -1.23 -5.62 -8.44
N ASP A 98 -1.59 -6.10 -7.24
CA ASP A 98 -2.27 -7.40 -7.06
C ASP A 98 -3.64 -7.44 -7.77
N HIS A 99 -4.36 -6.32 -7.79
CA HIS A 99 -5.71 -6.22 -8.36
C HIS A 99 -5.75 -5.70 -9.80
N THR A 100 -4.63 -5.28 -10.35
CA THR A 100 -4.50 -4.82 -11.74
C THR A 100 -4.10 -5.98 -12.66
N LYS A 101 -4.67 -6.03 -13.85
CA LYS A 101 -4.34 -7.05 -14.86
C LYS A 101 -3.08 -6.67 -15.64
N GLU A 102 -2.54 -7.64 -16.41
CA GLU A 102 -1.48 -7.40 -17.40
C GLU A 102 -1.91 -6.26 -18.36
N GLY A 103 -0.98 -5.34 -18.66
CA GLY A 103 -1.24 -4.14 -19.43
C GLY A 103 -1.91 -3.01 -18.66
N GLY A 104 -2.19 -3.20 -17.37
CA GLY A 104 -2.77 -2.17 -16.54
C GLY A 104 -1.77 -1.20 -15.93
N ARG A 105 -2.28 -0.19 -15.24
CA ARG A 105 -1.46 0.88 -14.64
C ARG A 105 -1.83 1.13 -13.19
N VAL A 106 -0.83 1.56 -12.44
CA VAL A 106 -0.97 2.12 -11.09
C VAL A 106 -0.38 3.53 -11.13
N GLU A 107 -1.17 4.53 -10.80
CA GLU A 107 -0.73 5.92 -10.74
C GLU A 107 -0.64 6.36 -9.28
N ILE A 108 0.50 6.94 -8.90
CA ILE A 108 0.70 7.58 -7.61
C ILE A 108 0.77 9.07 -7.86
N SER A 109 -0.22 9.80 -7.39
CA SER A 109 -0.27 11.26 -7.52
C SER A 109 -0.21 11.94 -6.16
N TRP A 110 0.31 13.17 -6.13
CA TRP A 110 0.34 13.99 -4.92
C TRP A 110 0.14 15.46 -5.26
N GLU A 111 -0.52 16.14 -4.35
CA GLU A 111 -0.73 17.59 -4.44
C GLU A 111 -0.74 18.23 -3.05
N GLU A 112 -0.17 19.40 -2.95
CA GLU A 112 -0.31 20.27 -1.80
C GLU A 112 -1.58 21.13 -2.00
N THR A 113 -2.54 20.96 -1.09
CA THR A 113 -3.79 21.72 -1.11
C THR A 113 -3.69 22.88 -0.13
N GLY A 114 -4.63 23.84 -0.15
CA GLY A 114 -4.65 24.93 0.82
C GLY A 114 -4.87 24.51 2.28
N VAL A 115 -5.08 23.20 2.54
CA VAL A 115 -5.40 22.63 3.86
C VAL A 115 -4.57 21.42 4.23
N GLY A 116 -3.65 20.99 3.37
CA GLY A 116 -2.77 19.85 3.64
C GLY A 116 -2.25 19.14 2.40
N MET A 117 -1.53 18.06 2.61
CA MET A 117 -0.98 17.19 1.56
C MET A 117 -1.95 16.05 1.26
N ARG A 118 -2.23 15.84 -0.02
CA ARG A 118 -2.97 14.68 -0.53
C ARG A 118 -2.04 13.78 -1.32
N VAL A 119 -2.05 12.48 -1.03
CA VAL A 119 -1.37 11.45 -1.82
C VAL A 119 -2.41 10.42 -2.24
N GLN A 120 -2.45 10.09 -3.52
CA GLN A 120 -3.41 9.13 -4.08
C GLN A 120 -2.68 7.98 -4.77
N VAL A 121 -3.21 6.79 -4.63
CA VAL A 121 -2.80 5.61 -5.40
C VAL A 121 -4.03 5.13 -6.15
N GLU A 122 -4.00 5.27 -7.47
CA GLU A 122 -5.06 4.87 -8.39
C GLU A 122 -4.64 3.64 -9.19
N ASP A 123 -5.54 2.68 -9.32
CA ASP A 123 -5.40 1.53 -10.20
C ASP A 123 -6.59 1.41 -11.16
N ASN A 124 -6.36 0.84 -12.33
CA ASN A 124 -7.40 0.49 -13.31
C ASN A 124 -7.73 -1.02 -13.25
N GLY A 125 -7.72 -1.58 -12.06
CA GLY A 125 -7.91 -3.00 -11.81
C GLY A 125 -9.38 -3.45 -11.67
N SER A 126 -9.58 -4.48 -10.87
CA SER A 126 -10.90 -5.09 -10.67
C SER A 126 -11.90 -4.22 -9.88
N GLY A 127 -11.40 -3.20 -9.19
CA GLY A 127 -12.20 -2.45 -8.22
C GLY A 127 -12.60 -3.28 -7.00
N ILE A 128 -13.36 -2.68 -6.11
CA ILE A 128 -13.80 -3.25 -4.84
C ILE A 128 -15.32 -3.42 -4.86
N HIS A 129 -15.80 -4.59 -4.44
CA HIS A 129 -17.23 -4.82 -4.32
C HIS A 129 -17.85 -3.90 -3.26
N PRO A 130 -19.03 -3.29 -3.48
CA PRO A 130 -19.64 -2.36 -2.53
C PRO A 130 -19.80 -2.91 -1.10
N GLU A 131 -20.08 -4.20 -0.96
CA GLU A 131 -20.18 -4.86 0.36
C GLU A 131 -18.87 -4.89 1.12
N ASP A 132 -17.72 -4.82 0.43
CA ASP A 132 -16.40 -4.88 1.03
C ASP A 132 -15.90 -3.51 1.49
N MET A 133 -16.42 -2.41 0.92
CA MET A 133 -15.93 -1.04 1.14
C MET A 133 -15.75 -0.68 2.63
N TYR A 134 -16.70 -1.09 3.47
CA TYR A 134 -16.64 -0.84 4.92
C TYR A 134 -15.71 -1.79 5.68
N SER A 135 -15.23 -2.84 5.03
CA SER A 135 -14.51 -3.93 5.69
C SER A 135 -13.06 -4.07 5.28
N ILE A 136 -12.64 -3.44 4.16
CA ILE A 136 -11.26 -3.58 3.62
C ILE A 136 -10.17 -3.12 4.59
N PHE A 137 -10.47 -2.23 5.54
CA PHE A 137 -9.53 -1.77 6.57
C PHE A 137 -9.59 -2.60 7.86
N LYS A 138 -10.45 -3.64 7.93
CA LYS A 138 -10.48 -4.56 9.07
C LYS A 138 -9.33 -5.57 8.96
N ARG A 139 -8.73 -5.89 10.10
CA ARG A 139 -7.63 -6.88 10.17
C ARG A 139 -8.11 -8.24 9.71
N PHE A 140 -7.26 -8.92 8.94
CA PHE A 140 -7.52 -10.25 8.38
C PHE A 140 -8.73 -10.31 7.44
N TYR A 141 -9.29 -9.14 7.09
CA TYR A 141 -10.39 -9.11 6.15
C TYR A 141 -9.88 -9.40 4.74
N ARG A 142 -10.63 -10.23 4.04
CA ARG A 142 -10.40 -10.59 2.63
C ARG A 142 -11.73 -10.62 1.92
N SER A 143 -11.79 -10.02 0.76
CA SER A 143 -12.98 -10.06 -0.07
C SER A 143 -13.34 -11.49 -0.49
N ARG A 144 -14.63 -11.82 -0.39
CA ARG A 144 -15.18 -13.07 -0.94
C ARG A 144 -15.26 -13.02 -2.46
N PHE A 145 -15.23 -11.83 -3.03
CA PHE A 145 -15.37 -11.57 -4.46
C PHE A 145 -14.01 -11.45 -5.17
N SER A 146 -12.92 -11.45 -4.44
CA SER A 146 -11.57 -11.45 -5.01
C SER A 146 -11.08 -12.88 -5.26
N ASN A 147 -10.57 -13.10 -6.47
CA ASN A 147 -9.89 -14.35 -6.82
C ASN A 147 -8.46 -14.42 -6.24
N ASP A 148 -7.97 -13.33 -5.68
CA ASP A 148 -6.63 -13.27 -5.10
C ASP A 148 -6.59 -13.98 -3.74
N ARG A 149 -5.81 -15.07 -3.68
CA ARG A 149 -5.63 -15.88 -2.47
C ARG A 149 -4.34 -15.54 -1.73
N GLU A 150 -3.59 -14.52 -2.15
CA GLU A 150 -2.21 -14.36 -1.68
C GLU A 150 -2.00 -13.35 -0.54
N GLY A 151 -2.90 -12.54 -0.11
CA GLY A 151 -2.70 -11.55 0.97
C GLY A 151 -3.16 -12.02 2.35
N ALA A 152 -2.56 -11.49 3.42
CA ALA A 152 -2.94 -11.77 4.81
C ALA A 152 -4.06 -10.87 5.37
N GLY A 153 -4.50 -9.87 4.60
CA GLY A 153 -5.48 -8.90 5.06
C GLY A 153 -4.95 -7.94 6.14
N LEU A 154 -3.64 -7.67 6.14
CA LEU A 154 -2.98 -6.78 7.11
C LEU A 154 -2.42 -5.50 6.50
N GLY A 155 -2.23 -5.42 5.19
CA GLY A 155 -1.63 -4.26 4.53
C GLY A 155 -2.46 -2.98 4.68
N LEU A 156 -3.74 -3.02 4.30
CA LEU A 156 -4.64 -1.86 4.41
C LEU A 156 -4.89 -1.42 5.87
N PRO A 157 -5.15 -2.33 6.83
CA PRO A 157 -5.20 -1.96 8.25
C PRO A 157 -3.92 -1.30 8.76
N LEU A 158 -2.74 -1.80 8.35
CA LEU A 158 -1.45 -1.22 8.73
C LEU A 158 -1.27 0.18 8.12
N THR A 159 -1.59 0.34 6.83
CA THR A 159 -1.60 1.66 6.17
C THR A 159 -2.47 2.65 6.93
N LYS A 160 -3.69 2.26 7.29
CA LYS A 160 -4.61 3.11 8.05
C LYS A 160 -4.00 3.53 9.38
N ALA A 161 -3.48 2.59 10.17
CA ALA A 161 -2.86 2.87 11.46
C ALA A 161 -1.65 3.82 11.35
N ILE A 162 -0.81 3.66 10.33
CA ILE A 162 0.34 4.54 10.07
C ILE A 162 -0.15 5.96 9.73
N VAL A 163 -1.11 6.09 8.84
CA VAL A 163 -1.65 7.39 8.40
C VAL A 163 -2.32 8.12 9.56
N GLU A 164 -3.17 7.44 10.33
CA GLU A 164 -3.80 7.98 11.53
C GLU A 164 -2.77 8.38 12.59
N GLY A 165 -1.72 7.59 12.79
CA GLY A 165 -0.61 7.93 13.68
C GLY A 165 0.18 9.18 13.25
N HIS A 166 0.12 9.55 11.97
CA HIS A 166 0.65 10.81 11.44
C HIS A 166 -0.35 11.96 11.50
N GLY A 167 -1.56 11.75 12.01
CA GLY A 167 -2.63 12.74 12.06
C GLY A 167 -3.39 12.89 10.75
N GLY A 168 -3.20 11.96 9.81
CA GLY A 168 -3.89 11.92 8.53
C GLY A 168 -5.14 11.05 8.54
N THR A 169 -5.78 10.97 7.38
CA THR A 169 -6.93 10.11 7.12
C THR A 169 -6.72 9.30 5.85
N VAL A 170 -7.36 8.13 5.76
CA VAL A 170 -7.36 7.30 4.56
C VAL A 170 -8.79 7.13 4.05
N GLY A 171 -9.00 7.35 2.76
CA GLY A 171 -10.25 7.13 2.05
C GLY A 171 -10.05 6.18 0.87
N VAL A 172 -11.16 5.68 0.34
CA VAL A 172 -11.18 4.87 -0.87
C VAL A 172 -12.44 5.15 -1.67
N ASP A 173 -12.25 5.33 -2.96
CA ASP A 173 -13.31 5.39 -3.96
C ASP A 173 -13.06 4.26 -4.96
N SER A 174 -14.07 3.48 -5.28
CA SER A 174 -13.90 2.34 -6.17
C SER A 174 -15.18 1.99 -6.90
N VAL A 175 -15.02 1.55 -8.14
CA VAL A 175 -16.10 1.04 -8.97
C VAL A 175 -15.70 -0.36 -9.47
N PRO A 176 -16.51 -1.40 -9.21
CA PRO A 176 -16.23 -2.74 -9.71
C PRO A 176 -15.97 -2.76 -11.21
N GLY A 177 -14.85 -3.35 -11.61
CA GLY A 177 -14.39 -3.44 -13.00
C GLY A 177 -13.72 -2.18 -13.57
N GLN A 178 -13.63 -1.09 -12.82
CA GLN A 178 -12.99 0.16 -13.28
C GLN A 178 -11.73 0.52 -12.49
N GLY A 179 -11.54 -0.07 -11.30
CA GLY A 179 -10.40 0.17 -10.44
C GLY A 179 -10.75 0.87 -9.12
N SER A 180 -9.72 1.32 -8.43
CA SER A 180 -9.84 1.96 -7.11
C SER A 180 -8.90 3.14 -7.00
N VAL A 181 -9.30 4.13 -6.18
CA VAL A 181 -8.47 5.26 -5.78
C VAL A 181 -8.39 5.28 -4.26
N PHE A 182 -7.21 5.02 -3.73
CA PHE A 182 -6.93 5.21 -2.30
C PHE A 182 -6.35 6.59 -2.08
N THR A 183 -6.96 7.36 -1.17
CA THR A 183 -6.55 8.73 -0.85
C THR A 183 -6.03 8.81 0.57
N LEU A 184 -4.78 9.26 0.73
CA LEU A 184 -4.19 9.63 2.01
C LEU A 184 -4.21 11.15 2.10
N PHE A 185 -4.74 11.69 3.17
CA PHE A 185 -4.78 13.12 3.40
C PHE A 185 -4.14 13.47 4.75
N PHE A 186 -3.21 14.41 4.74
CA PHE A 186 -2.47 14.89 5.90
C PHE A 186 -2.74 16.39 6.04
N PRO A 187 -3.54 16.82 7.03
CA PRO A 187 -3.86 18.22 7.24
C PRO A 187 -2.62 19.01 7.65
N ASP A 188 -2.53 20.27 7.21
CA ASP A 188 -1.53 21.20 7.71
C ASP A 188 -1.80 21.47 9.19
N ASN A 189 -0.91 20.99 10.05
CA ASN A 189 -0.90 21.40 11.45
C ASN A 189 -0.31 22.80 11.53
N ARG A 190 -1.15 23.83 11.35
CA ARG A 190 -0.82 25.23 11.65
C ARG A 190 -0.91 25.53 13.13
#